data_ae85fb85a479f231674e8ed0b3bc617f
#
_entry.id   ae85fb85a479f231674e8ed0b3bc617f
#
_cell.length_a   1.000
_cell.length_b   1.000
_cell.length_c   1.000
_cell.angle_alpha   90.00
_cell.angle_beta   90.00
_cell.angle_gamma   90.00
#
_symmetry.space_group_name_H-M   'P 1'
#
loop_
_entity.id
_entity.type
_entity.pdbx_description
1 polymer ?
#
loop_
_entity_poly.entity_id
_entity_poly.type
_entity_poly.pdbx_seq_one_letter_code
_entity_poly.pdbx_strand_id
1 'polypeptide(L)'
;MAKYTFQTSCAKDVYTSIASGVSEISARLPVNGRLIVQDSGDADPAANASGSIYVKSDQQIDLAVTGLKVFYMPSGADAIVEGIKK
;
A
#
# COMPACT_ATOMS: atom_id res chain seq x y z
N MET A 1 13.63 -14.35 -16.51
CA MET A 1 14.13 -13.26 -15.65
C MET A 1 12.96 -12.69 -14.85
N ALA A 2 13.16 -12.56 -13.55
CA ALA A 2 12.10 -12.03 -12.68
C ALA A 2 11.91 -10.54 -12.91
N LYS A 3 10.66 -10.09 -12.78
CA LYS A 3 10.28 -8.70 -12.91
C LYS A 3 9.78 -8.22 -11.55
N TYR A 4 10.37 -7.16 -11.04
CA TYR A 4 10.03 -6.63 -9.71
C TYR A 4 9.21 -5.35 -9.74
N THR A 5 9.11 -4.70 -10.89
CA THR A 5 8.23 -3.53 -11.03
C THR A 5 6.78 -3.95 -10.97
N PHE A 6 5.93 -3.11 -10.38
CA PHE A 6 4.51 -3.39 -10.27
C PHE A 6 3.68 -2.14 -10.44
N GLN A 7 2.41 -2.36 -10.72
CA GLN A 7 1.39 -1.32 -10.82
C GLN A 7 0.10 -1.89 -10.24
N THR A 8 -0.51 -1.17 -9.29
CA THR A 8 -1.74 -1.59 -8.64
C THR A 8 -2.74 -0.45 -8.65
N SER A 9 -3.96 -0.74 -9.12
CA SER A 9 -5.05 0.23 -9.06
C SER A 9 -5.70 0.18 -7.69
N CYS A 10 -5.81 1.35 -7.05
CA CYS A 10 -6.41 1.50 -5.72
C CYS A 10 -7.64 2.40 -5.84
N ALA A 11 -8.81 1.85 -5.46
CA ALA A 11 -10.05 2.61 -5.46
C ALA A 11 -10.07 3.59 -4.29
N LYS A 12 -10.68 4.76 -4.50
CA LYS A 12 -10.80 5.77 -3.46
C LYS A 12 -11.56 5.25 -2.26
N ASP A 13 -11.16 5.71 -1.07
CA ASP A 13 -11.84 5.49 0.20
C ASP A 13 -12.00 4.02 0.62
N VAL A 14 -11.19 3.11 0.04
CA VAL A 14 -11.09 1.72 0.49
C VAL A 14 -9.62 1.30 0.53
N TYR A 15 -9.29 0.38 1.42
CA TYR A 15 -7.93 -0.17 1.49
C TYR A 15 -7.72 -1.23 0.43
N THR A 16 -6.64 -1.11 -0.33
CA THR A 16 -6.22 -2.11 -1.32
C THR A 16 -4.82 -2.58 -0.97
N SER A 17 -4.59 -3.89 -0.99
CA SER A 17 -3.26 -4.44 -0.74
C SER A 17 -2.32 -4.07 -1.86
N ILE A 18 -1.22 -3.38 -1.52
CA ILE A 18 -0.18 -3.03 -2.48
C ILE A 18 1.07 -3.89 -2.32
N ALA A 19 1.17 -4.65 -1.23
CA ALA A 19 2.25 -5.61 -1.04
C ALA A 19 1.80 -6.75 -0.14
N SER A 20 2.11 -7.98 -0.54
CA SER A 20 1.84 -9.20 0.23
C SER A 20 2.79 -10.29 -0.27
N GLY A 21 3.40 -11.04 0.65
CA GLY A 21 4.30 -12.13 0.27
C GLY A 21 5.62 -11.68 -0.32
N VAL A 22 6.04 -10.45 -0.04
CA VAL A 22 7.30 -9.88 -0.51
C VAL A 22 8.16 -9.45 0.67
N SER A 23 9.46 -9.24 0.43
CA SER A 23 10.40 -8.81 1.49
C SER A 23 10.50 -7.30 1.60
N GLU A 24 10.30 -6.59 0.51
CA GLU A 24 10.39 -5.13 0.51
C GLU A 24 9.53 -4.52 -0.57
N ILE A 25 9.12 -3.29 -0.34
CA ILE A 25 8.38 -2.46 -1.30
C ILE A 25 8.97 -1.06 -1.32
N SER A 26 9.13 -0.52 -2.51
CA SER A 26 9.53 0.86 -2.76
C SER A 26 8.57 1.40 -3.80
N ALA A 27 7.73 2.36 -3.41
CA ALA A 27 6.66 2.82 -4.27
C ALA A 27 6.32 4.27 -4.01
N ARG A 28 5.68 4.91 -4.98
CA ARG A 28 5.17 6.25 -4.87
C ARG A 28 3.65 6.23 -4.74
N LEU A 29 3.14 6.92 -3.72
CA LEU A 29 1.71 7.05 -3.46
C LEU A 29 1.23 8.38 -4.03
N PRO A 30 0.51 8.38 -5.17
CA PRO A 30 0.24 9.62 -5.91
C PRO A 30 -0.82 10.50 -5.27
N VAL A 31 -1.72 9.94 -4.45
CA VAL A 31 -2.83 10.66 -3.84
C VAL A 31 -2.68 10.58 -2.33
N ASN A 32 -2.98 11.68 -1.62
CA ASN A 32 -3.00 11.64 -0.16
C ASN A 32 -4.04 10.63 0.35
N GLY A 33 -3.76 10.03 1.49
CA GLY A 33 -4.62 8.99 2.03
C GLY A 33 -4.08 8.38 3.31
N ARG A 34 -4.35 7.10 3.51
CA ARG A 34 -3.97 6.33 4.69
C ARG A 34 -3.23 5.07 4.31
N LEU A 35 -2.30 4.68 5.16
CA LEU A 35 -1.50 3.47 4.98
C LEU A 35 -1.59 2.60 6.23
N ILE A 36 -1.79 1.32 6.05
CA ILE A 36 -1.74 0.32 7.12
C ILE A 36 -0.70 -0.73 6.75
N VAL A 37 0.17 -1.05 7.70
CA VAL A 37 1.09 -2.19 7.60
C VAL A 37 0.74 -3.13 8.75
N GLN A 38 0.43 -4.37 8.43
CA GLN A 38 -0.01 -5.36 9.41
C GLN A 38 0.54 -6.75 9.11
N ASP A 39 0.43 -7.66 10.07
CA ASP A 39 0.85 -9.05 9.86
C ASP A 39 0.02 -9.69 8.75
N SER A 40 0.66 -10.53 7.94
CA SER A 40 0.01 -11.16 6.79
C SER A 40 -1.14 -12.09 7.19
N GLY A 41 -1.14 -12.59 8.43
CA GLY A 41 -2.21 -13.44 8.94
C GLY A 41 -3.43 -12.69 9.46
N ASP A 42 -3.36 -11.37 9.60
CA ASP A 42 -4.48 -10.57 10.10
C ASP A 42 -5.53 -10.34 9.01
N ALA A 43 -6.77 -10.13 9.42
CA ALA A 43 -7.85 -9.82 8.50
C ALA A 43 -7.61 -8.48 7.80
N ASP A 44 -8.03 -8.37 6.54
CA ASP A 44 -7.91 -7.14 5.77
C ASP A 44 -8.68 -6.00 6.44
N PRO A 45 -8.12 -4.78 6.47
CA PRO A 45 -8.76 -3.67 7.16
C PRO A 45 -10.01 -3.18 6.45
N ALA A 46 -11.05 -2.85 7.24
CA ALA A 46 -12.21 -2.12 6.73
C ALA A 46 -11.85 -0.67 6.46
N ALA A 47 -12.66 0.02 5.67
CA ALA A 47 -12.40 1.42 5.29
C ALA A 47 -12.27 2.36 6.49
N ASN A 48 -12.94 2.04 7.61
CA ASN A 48 -12.89 2.84 8.84
C ASN A 48 -11.93 2.26 9.89
N ALA A 49 -11.03 1.36 9.52
CA ALA A 49 -10.12 0.75 10.46
C ALA A 49 -9.21 1.78 11.12
N SER A 50 -8.93 1.59 12.41
CA SER A 50 -7.97 2.39 13.16
C SER A 50 -6.55 1.88 12.92
N GLY A 51 -5.55 2.63 13.37
CA GLY A 51 -4.15 2.20 13.28
C GLY A 51 -3.48 2.56 11.95
N SER A 52 -4.09 3.39 11.12
CA SER A 52 -3.49 3.87 9.90
C SER A 52 -2.66 5.13 10.14
N ILE A 53 -1.71 5.38 9.25
CA ILE A 53 -0.96 6.64 9.21
C ILE A 53 -1.37 7.45 7.99
N TYR A 54 -1.28 8.77 8.10
CA TYR A 54 -1.54 9.67 6.99
C TYR A 54 -0.35 9.68 6.03
N VAL A 55 -0.63 9.63 4.72
CA VAL A 55 0.38 9.80 3.68
C VAL A 55 -0.02 10.95 2.77
N LYS A 56 0.95 11.77 2.39
CA LYS A 56 0.74 12.91 1.49
C LYS A 56 0.75 12.45 0.04
N SER A 57 0.17 13.27 -0.83
CA SER A 57 0.28 13.05 -2.28
C SER A 57 1.74 13.06 -2.72
N ASP A 58 2.07 12.22 -3.69
CA ASP A 58 3.43 12.04 -4.23
C ASP A 58 4.47 11.60 -3.19
N GLN A 59 4.02 10.95 -2.11
CA GLN A 59 4.94 10.44 -1.10
C GLN A 59 5.58 9.13 -1.56
N GLN A 60 6.91 9.04 -1.42
CA GLN A 60 7.67 7.82 -1.63
C GLN A 60 7.70 7.01 -0.35
N ILE A 61 7.45 5.71 -0.45
CA ILE A 61 7.62 4.78 0.67
C ILE A 61 8.69 3.75 0.34
N ASP A 62 9.48 3.37 1.34
CA ASP A 62 10.50 2.33 1.25
C ASP A 62 10.41 1.51 2.54
N LEU A 63 9.89 0.29 2.44
CA LEU A 63 9.57 -0.52 3.61
C LEU A 63 10.10 -1.93 3.49
N ALA A 64 10.62 -2.47 4.60
CA ALA A 64 10.90 -3.90 4.76
C ALA A 64 9.60 -4.56 5.26
N VAL A 65 9.09 -5.54 4.52
CA VAL A 65 7.74 -6.05 4.75
C VAL A 65 7.65 -7.58 4.79
N THR A 66 8.74 -8.25 5.15
CA THR A 66 8.73 -9.71 5.31
C THR A 66 7.68 -10.13 6.34
N GLY A 67 6.74 -11.00 5.94
CA GLY A 67 5.66 -11.45 6.80
C GLY A 67 4.56 -10.43 7.03
N LEU A 68 4.57 -9.32 6.30
CA LEU A 68 3.60 -8.23 6.45
C LEU A 68 2.81 -8.03 5.18
N LYS A 69 1.66 -7.36 5.32
CA LYS A 69 0.88 -6.81 4.20
C LYS A 69 0.83 -5.31 4.34
N VAL A 70 0.84 -4.61 3.21
CA VAL A 70 0.71 -3.16 3.15
C VAL A 70 -0.57 -2.82 2.41
N PHE A 71 -1.42 -1.99 3.03
CA PHE A 71 -2.67 -1.52 2.45
C PHE A 71 -2.63 0.00 2.31
N TYR A 72 -3.14 0.48 1.18
CA TYR A 72 -3.23 1.90 0.89
C TYR A 72 -4.67 2.27 0.56
N MET A 73 -5.13 3.37 1.13
CA MET A 73 -6.46 3.93 0.88
C MET A 73 -6.31 5.36 0.39
N PRO A 74 -6.42 5.60 -0.92
CA PRO A 74 -6.41 6.98 -1.42
C PRO A 74 -7.68 7.69 -1.01
N SER A 75 -7.56 8.99 -0.65
CA SER A 75 -8.70 9.79 -0.20
C SER A 75 -9.25 10.63 -1.32
N GLY A 76 -10.53 10.45 -1.64
CA GLY A 76 -11.27 11.30 -2.55
C GLY A 76 -11.05 11.06 -4.04
N ALA A 77 -10.08 10.25 -4.44
CA ALA A 77 -9.80 9.95 -5.84
C ALA A 77 -9.13 8.59 -5.97
N ASP A 78 -9.40 7.88 -7.04
CA ASP A 78 -8.70 6.64 -7.35
C ASP A 78 -7.21 6.94 -7.63
N ALA A 79 -6.37 5.96 -7.36
CA ALA A 79 -4.93 6.10 -7.55
C ALA A 79 -4.33 4.84 -8.18
N ILE A 80 -3.24 5.03 -8.91
CA ILE A 80 -2.43 3.93 -9.43
C ILE A 80 -1.08 4.01 -8.73
N VAL A 81 -0.75 2.95 -7.97
CA VAL A 81 0.51 2.86 -7.26
C VAL A 81 1.50 2.10 -8.12
N GLU A 82 2.66 2.69 -8.33
CA GLU A 82 3.73 2.09 -9.11
C GLU A 82 5.01 2.05 -8.30
N GLY A 83 5.82 1.01 -8.53
CA GLY A 83 7.08 0.90 -7.83
C GLY A 83 7.74 -0.45 -8.05
N ILE A 84 8.52 -0.85 -7.05
CA ILE A 84 9.27 -2.10 -7.05
C ILE A 84 8.90 -2.86 -5.78
N LYS A 85 8.66 -4.16 -5.91
CA LYS A 85 8.51 -5.06 -4.75
C LYS A 85 9.17 -6.40 -5.04
N LYS A 86 9.80 -6.94 -4.01
CA LYS A 86 10.53 -8.21 -4.16
C LYS A 86 10.69 -8.96 -2.83
#